data_01a4fffa1781ac6532bf8b34288130c5
#
_entry.id   01a4fffa1781ac6532bf8b34288130c5
#
_cell.length_a   1.000
_cell.length_b   1.000
_cell.length_c   1.000
_cell.angle_alpha   90.00
_cell.angle_beta   90.00
_cell.angle_gamma   90.00
#
_symmetry.space_group_name_H-M   'P 1'
#
loop_
_entity.id
_entity.type
_entity.pdbx_description
1 polymer ?
#
loop_
_entity_poly.entity_id
_entity_poly.type
_entity_poly.pdbx_seq_one_letter_code
_entity_poly.pdbx_strand_id
1 'polypeptide(L)'
;HTGFCIEYDLEKLGELTKIAGSFDVLYEHNIPQITLDDLISVQSDVIKILQLTSGTKSKKWQHEDETRIIMDYFGKVEYDFRAVKAIYFGLRMPKMKEDLDKNNESLPDYLSQVCQEQIMQTLRGRGIKYYQMLLKPMSYEFEFTEVNDLYKDYDKYKEIVKDLDRSLIDYNGYGWKIDSSYFDKVAEITCREPYFYKINSIHISNEKSIERNEPIIFSGFYKAENDWVQIKRYFSLDEID
;
A
#
# COMPACT_ATOMS: atom_id res chain seq x y z
N HIS A 1 22.04 -4.45 -0.17
CA HIS A 1 21.61 -3.05 -0.32
C HIS A 1 21.33 -2.64 -1.79
N THR A 2 20.92 -3.59 -2.64
CA THR A 2 20.52 -3.37 -4.04
C THR A 2 19.00 -3.34 -4.22
N GLY A 3 18.22 -3.60 -3.16
CA GLY A 3 16.77 -3.56 -3.16
C GLY A 3 16.22 -2.21 -2.75
N PHE A 4 14.93 -2.17 -2.45
CA PHE A 4 14.22 -0.99 -1.96
C PHE A 4 13.33 -1.34 -0.77
N CYS A 5 12.97 -0.32 -0.01
CA CYS A 5 12.00 -0.40 1.08
C CYS A 5 10.77 0.44 0.71
N ILE A 6 9.58 0.00 1.10
CA ILE A 6 8.32 0.71 0.86
C ILE A 6 7.80 1.21 2.21
N GLU A 7 7.51 2.51 2.28
CA GLU A 7 6.80 3.11 3.39
C GLU A 7 5.29 3.08 3.12
N TYR A 8 4.55 2.51 4.05
CA TYR A 8 3.10 2.45 3.98
C TYR A 8 2.43 3.38 4.98
N ASP A 9 1.31 3.94 4.59
CA ASP A 9 0.31 4.49 5.48
C ASP A 9 -0.52 3.34 6.04
N LEU A 10 -0.39 3.05 7.33
CA LEU A 10 -1.06 1.91 7.95
C LEU A 10 -2.57 2.09 8.05
N GLU A 11 -3.06 3.32 8.18
CA GLU A 11 -4.49 3.62 8.21
C GLU A 11 -5.12 3.26 6.85
N LYS A 12 -4.55 3.77 5.76
CA LYS A 12 -5.01 3.45 4.40
C LYS A 12 -4.82 1.99 4.03
N LEU A 13 -3.76 1.36 4.51
CA LEU A 13 -3.53 -0.06 4.32
C LEU A 13 -4.64 -0.87 5.00
N GLY A 14 -5.11 -0.45 6.18
CA GLY A 14 -6.18 -1.08 6.95
C GLY A 14 -7.58 -0.86 6.37
N GLU A 15 -7.83 0.20 5.61
CA GLU A 15 -9.16 0.53 5.09
C GLU A 15 -9.75 -0.54 4.16
N LEU A 16 -8.92 -1.27 3.45
CA LEU A 16 -9.33 -2.20 2.39
C LEU A 16 -8.95 -3.64 2.65
N THR A 17 -7.92 -3.82 3.41
CA THR A 17 -7.42 -5.13 3.79
C THR A 17 -8.14 -5.54 5.06
N LYS A 18 -8.86 -6.66 5.02
CA LYS A 18 -9.41 -7.26 6.24
C LYS A 18 -8.26 -7.74 7.12
N ILE A 19 -7.69 -6.79 7.86
CA ILE A 19 -6.66 -7.08 8.86
C ILE A 19 -7.36 -7.79 10.02
N ALA A 20 -6.99 -9.04 10.25
CA ALA A 20 -7.50 -9.82 11.38
C ALA A 20 -6.87 -9.36 12.70
N GLY A 21 -5.67 -8.80 12.63
CA GLY A 21 -4.98 -8.23 13.78
C GLY A 21 -3.54 -7.84 13.44
N SER A 22 -2.88 -7.20 14.39
CA SER A 22 -1.44 -6.90 14.30
C SER A 22 -0.80 -7.09 15.67
N PHE A 23 0.49 -7.44 15.68
CA PHE A 23 1.28 -7.56 16.90
C PHE A 23 2.77 -7.33 16.61
N ASP A 24 3.47 -6.83 17.63
CA ASP A 24 4.92 -6.71 17.57
C ASP A 24 5.57 -8.07 17.81
N VAL A 25 6.65 -8.34 17.07
CA VAL A 25 7.41 -9.58 17.20
C VAL A 25 8.15 -9.60 18.54
N LEU A 26 8.00 -10.69 19.28
CA LEU A 26 8.75 -10.96 20.50
C LEU A 26 10.13 -11.52 20.15
N TYR A 27 11.16 -10.95 20.75
CA TYR A 27 12.55 -11.37 20.55
C TYR A 27 13.08 -12.09 21.79
N GLU A 28 13.19 -13.41 21.71
CA GLU A 28 13.50 -14.28 22.82
C GLU A 28 14.77 -15.10 22.59
N HIS A 29 15.43 -15.50 23.70
CA HIS A 29 16.56 -16.41 23.63
C HIS A 29 16.16 -17.86 23.36
N ASN A 30 14.99 -18.24 23.84
CA ASN A 30 14.47 -19.61 23.74
C ASN A 30 13.22 -19.65 22.86
N ILE A 31 12.98 -20.80 22.26
CA ILE A 31 11.72 -21.06 21.54
C ILE A 31 10.57 -21.05 22.56
N PRO A 32 9.50 -20.30 22.31
CA PRO A 32 8.35 -20.27 23.21
C PRO A 32 7.74 -21.66 23.34
N GLN A 33 7.35 -22.03 24.56
CA GLN A 33 6.59 -23.24 24.82
C GLN A 33 5.12 -22.89 24.90
N ILE A 34 4.31 -23.59 24.12
CA ILE A 34 2.86 -23.45 24.15
C ILE A 34 2.34 -24.51 25.13
N THR A 35 1.65 -24.06 26.16
CA THR A 35 1.05 -24.93 27.19
C THR A 35 -0.41 -25.24 26.87
N LEU A 36 -0.98 -26.26 27.56
CA LEU A 36 -2.42 -26.53 27.45
C LEU A 36 -3.26 -25.35 27.93
N ASP A 37 -2.80 -24.61 28.93
CA ASP A 37 -3.48 -23.42 29.42
C ASP A 37 -3.53 -22.30 28.35
N ASP A 38 -2.46 -22.14 27.59
CA ASP A 38 -2.46 -21.20 26.45
C ASP A 38 -3.50 -21.63 25.40
N LEU A 39 -3.62 -22.92 25.09
CA LEU A 39 -4.61 -23.43 24.14
C LEU A 39 -6.04 -23.32 24.63
N ILE A 40 -6.28 -23.52 25.92
CA ILE A 40 -7.61 -23.39 26.54
C ILE A 40 -8.02 -21.90 26.54
N SER A 41 -7.09 -20.98 26.74
CA SER A 41 -7.32 -19.55 26.73
C SER A 41 -7.50 -18.92 25.31
N VAL A 42 -7.35 -19.72 24.23
CA VAL A 42 -7.51 -19.25 22.82
C VAL A 42 -8.86 -18.56 22.58
N GLN A 43 -9.92 -18.97 23.26
CA GLN A 43 -11.24 -18.31 23.13
C GLN A 43 -11.24 -16.87 23.65
N SER A 44 -10.27 -16.50 24.50
CA SER A 44 -10.15 -15.15 25.06
C SER A 44 -9.04 -14.31 24.42
N ASP A 45 -8.00 -14.92 23.82
CA ASP A 45 -6.88 -14.19 23.25
C ASP A 45 -6.17 -14.95 22.11
N VAL A 46 -6.81 -14.97 20.94
CA VAL A 46 -6.26 -15.58 19.71
C VAL A 46 -4.95 -14.91 19.29
N ILE A 47 -4.81 -13.59 19.50
CA ILE A 47 -3.63 -12.82 19.10
C ILE A 47 -2.40 -13.31 19.88
N LYS A 48 -2.54 -13.59 21.16
CA LYS A 48 -1.45 -14.13 21.99
C LYS A 48 -0.91 -15.45 21.44
N ILE A 49 -1.77 -16.36 21.04
CA ILE A 49 -1.35 -17.64 20.45
C ILE A 49 -0.67 -17.43 19.10
N LEU A 50 -1.20 -16.54 18.25
CA LEU A 50 -0.56 -16.18 16.98
C LEU A 50 0.81 -15.56 17.22
N GLN A 51 0.96 -14.71 18.23
CA GLN A 51 2.23 -14.11 18.62
C GLN A 51 3.25 -15.17 19.08
N LEU A 52 2.84 -16.12 19.92
CA LEU A 52 3.70 -17.21 20.39
C LEU A 52 4.12 -18.16 19.25
N THR A 53 3.19 -18.50 18.33
CA THR A 53 3.44 -19.47 17.25
C THR A 53 4.18 -18.89 16.07
N SER A 54 3.86 -17.66 15.67
CA SER A 54 4.36 -17.04 14.45
C SER A 54 4.97 -15.64 14.67
N GLY A 55 4.87 -15.09 15.86
CA GLY A 55 5.36 -13.76 16.23
C GLY A 55 6.56 -13.78 17.16
N THR A 56 7.28 -14.90 17.31
CA THR A 56 8.50 -14.95 18.12
C THR A 56 9.71 -15.23 17.25
N LYS A 57 10.76 -14.45 17.44
CA LYS A 57 12.06 -14.60 16.77
C LYS A 57 13.19 -14.71 17.78
N SER A 58 14.33 -15.25 17.33
CA SER A 58 15.56 -15.24 18.13
C SER A 58 15.97 -13.80 18.44
N LYS A 59 16.44 -13.56 19.67
CA LYS A 59 17.00 -12.29 20.14
C LYS A 59 18.04 -11.66 19.21
N LYS A 60 18.74 -12.49 18.42
CA LYS A 60 19.72 -12.04 17.41
C LYS A 60 19.11 -11.18 16.31
N TRP A 61 17.79 -11.29 16.07
CA TRP A 61 17.05 -10.56 15.04
C TRP A 61 16.34 -9.30 15.59
N GLN A 62 16.58 -8.94 16.84
CA GLN A 62 15.91 -7.80 17.48
C GLN A 62 16.09 -6.47 16.72
N HIS A 63 17.14 -6.35 15.92
CA HIS A 63 17.39 -5.15 15.11
C HIS A 63 16.40 -4.95 13.96
N GLU A 64 15.55 -5.94 13.67
CA GLU A 64 14.51 -5.82 12.65
C GLU A 64 13.30 -5.00 13.14
N ASP A 65 13.06 -4.96 14.46
CA ASP A 65 11.98 -4.21 15.11
C ASP A 65 10.63 -4.41 14.37
N GLU A 66 10.24 -5.68 14.20
CA GLU A 66 9.19 -6.09 13.26
C GLU A 66 7.81 -6.05 13.92
N THR A 67 6.85 -5.44 13.24
CA THR A 67 5.41 -5.61 13.52
C THR A 67 4.79 -6.47 12.42
N ARG A 68 3.99 -7.48 12.78
CA ARG A 68 3.28 -8.35 11.84
C ARG A 68 1.82 -7.99 11.73
N ILE A 69 1.35 -7.89 10.48
CA ILE A 69 -0.06 -7.74 10.14
C ILE A 69 -0.57 -9.12 9.74
N ILE A 70 -1.64 -9.55 10.40
CA ILE A 70 -2.26 -10.86 10.17
C ILE A 70 -3.52 -10.69 9.34
N MET A 71 -3.61 -11.49 8.29
CA MET A 71 -4.77 -11.55 7.41
C MET A 71 -5.64 -12.76 7.76
N ASP A 72 -6.93 -12.68 7.48
CA ASP A 72 -7.87 -13.79 7.63
C ASP A 72 -7.83 -14.80 6.47
N TYR A 73 -6.99 -14.53 5.47
CA TYR A 73 -6.74 -15.41 4.33
C TYR A 73 -5.26 -15.38 3.94
N PHE A 74 -4.82 -16.33 3.12
CA PHE A 74 -3.45 -16.36 2.61
C PHE A 74 -3.42 -16.16 1.08
N GLY A 75 -2.27 -15.74 0.57
CA GLY A 75 -2.06 -15.52 -0.86
C GLY A 75 -1.80 -14.06 -1.19
N LYS A 76 -2.22 -13.65 -2.39
CA LYS A 76 -2.03 -12.27 -2.86
C LYS A 76 -3.04 -11.35 -2.16
N VAL A 77 -2.51 -10.39 -1.42
CA VAL A 77 -3.30 -9.36 -0.74
C VAL A 77 -3.30 -8.10 -1.60
N GLU A 78 -4.48 -7.56 -1.86
CA GLU A 78 -4.64 -6.29 -2.56
C GLU A 78 -4.93 -5.19 -1.54
N TYR A 79 -4.32 -4.04 -1.77
CA TYR A 79 -4.46 -2.87 -0.91
C TYR A 79 -4.64 -1.60 -1.76
N ASP A 80 -5.04 -0.52 -1.14
CA ASP A 80 -5.13 0.78 -1.79
C ASP A 80 -3.72 1.26 -2.17
N PHE A 81 -3.49 1.56 -3.45
CA PHE A 81 -2.19 2.04 -3.91
C PHE A 81 -1.76 3.35 -3.21
N ARG A 82 -2.72 4.16 -2.73
CA ARG A 82 -2.45 5.38 -1.94
C ARG A 82 -1.86 5.08 -0.57
N ALA A 83 -1.92 3.83 -0.10
CA ALA A 83 -1.21 3.43 1.11
C ALA A 83 0.31 3.46 0.95
N VAL A 84 0.85 3.48 -0.28
CA VAL A 84 2.28 3.65 -0.53
C VAL A 84 2.65 5.13 -0.46
N LYS A 85 3.35 5.54 0.58
CA LYS A 85 3.78 6.93 0.81
C LYS A 85 5.11 7.25 0.14
N ALA A 86 6.08 6.35 0.31
CA ALA A 86 7.43 6.58 -0.18
C ALA A 86 8.14 5.26 -0.52
N ILE A 87 9.17 5.37 -1.35
CA ILE A 87 10.10 4.29 -1.67
C ILE A 87 11.51 4.75 -1.39
N TYR A 88 12.24 3.94 -0.60
CA TYR A 88 13.63 4.17 -0.23
C TYR A 88 14.52 3.21 -1.01
N PHE A 89 15.31 3.74 -1.93
CA PHE A 89 16.26 2.96 -2.71
C PHE A 89 17.50 2.64 -1.89
N GLY A 90 17.92 1.38 -1.93
CA GLY A 90 19.12 0.92 -1.24
C GLY A 90 20.40 1.53 -1.80
N LEU A 91 21.46 1.53 -1.01
CA LEU A 91 22.76 2.18 -1.28
C LEU A 91 23.34 1.89 -2.68
N ARG A 92 23.13 0.68 -3.20
CA ARG A 92 23.70 0.20 -4.46
C ARG A 92 22.64 -0.13 -5.51
N MET A 93 21.42 0.37 -5.32
CA MET A 93 20.36 0.14 -6.30
C MET A 93 20.68 0.88 -7.59
N PRO A 94 20.71 0.20 -8.75
CA PRO A 94 20.97 0.82 -10.05
C PRO A 94 19.96 1.95 -10.32
N LYS A 95 20.44 3.06 -10.88
CA LYS A 95 19.57 4.19 -11.19
C LYS A 95 18.81 3.98 -12.48
N MET A 96 19.48 3.54 -13.52
CA MET A 96 18.96 3.36 -14.86
C MET A 96 19.19 1.95 -15.39
N LYS A 97 18.51 1.59 -16.47
CA LYS A 97 18.61 0.24 -17.06
C LYS A 97 20.03 -0.07 -17.56
N GLU A 98 20.74 0.93 -18.08
CA GLU A 98 22.13 0.79 -18.56
C GLU A 98 23.10 0.44 -17.42
N ASP A 99 22.76 0.77 -16.18
CA ASP A 99 23.58 0.41 -15.00
C ASP A 99 23.42 -1.06 -14.61
N LEU A 100 22.32 -1.71 -15.03
CA LEU A 100 22.09 -3.15 -14.81
C LEU A 100 23.05 -3.99 -15.64
N ASP A 101 23.27 -3.61 -16.89
CA ASP A 101 24.09 -4.37 -17.84
C ASP A 101 25.56 -4.39 -17.43
N LYS A 102 26.04 -3.34 -16.75
CA LYS A 102 27.43 -3.25 -16.26
C LYS A 102 27.73 -4.17 -15.08
N ASN A 103 26.71 -4.62 -14.35
CA ASN A 103 26.86 -5.42 -13.14
C ASN A 103 26.44 -6.89 -13.33
N ASN A 104 25.98 -7.29 -14.52
CA ASN A 104 25.21 -8.52 -14.73
C ASN A 104 25.95 -9.68 -15.42
N GLU A 105 27.28 -9.68 -15.51
CA GLU A 105 27.99 -10.78 -16.14
C GLU A 105 27.85 -12.16 -15.46
N SER A 106 27.11 -12.27 -14.34
CA SER A 106 27.01 -13.54 -13.59
C SER A 106 25.69 -13.82 -12.84
N LEU A 107 24.61 -13.05 -13.01
CA LEU A 107 23.35 -13.33 -12.31
C LEU A 107 22.38 -14.15 -13.18
N PRO A 108 21.75 -15.21 -12.63
CA PRO A 108 20.69 -15.95 -13.33
C PRO A 108 19.52 -15.03 -13.71
N ASP A 109 18.90 -15.26 -14.87
CA ASP A 109 17.79 -14.45 -15.42
C ASP A 109 16.60 -14.25 -14.47
N TYR A 110 16.38 -15.16 -13.51
CA TYR A 110 15.32 -15.04 -12.51
C TYR A 110 15.63 -14.03 -11.39
N LEU A 111 16.85 -13.53 -11.32
CA LEU A 111 17.27 -12.44 -10.43
C LEU A 111 17.36 -11.11 -11.19
N SER A 112 16.48 -10.88 -12.16
CA SER A 112 16.44 -9.62 -12.90
C SER A 112 16.37 -8.46 -11.91
N GLN A 113 17.46 -7.71 -11.83
CA GLN A 113 17.52 -6.53 -10.98
C GLN A 113 16.60 -5.46 -11.57
N VAL A 114 15.84 -4.81 -10.71
CA VAL A 114 15.00 -3.67 -11.07
C VAL A 114 15.79 -2.41 -10.76
N CYS A 115 15.77 -1.42 -11.65
CA CYS A 115 16.38 -0.11 -11.40
C CYS A 115 15.35 0.90 -10.86
N GLN A 116 15.86 2.02 -10.32
CA GLN A 116 15.03 3.09 -9.77
C GLN A 116 14.06 3.66 -10.81
N GLU A 117 14.55 3.91 -12.03
CA GLU A 117 13.74 4.42 -13.15
C GLU A 117 12.54 3.52 -13.46
N GLN A 118 12.72 2.20 -13.51
CA GLN A 118 11.63 1.25 -13.77
C GLN A 118 10.55 1.30 -12.68
N ILE A 119 10.94 1.48 -11.41
CA ILE A 119 10.00 1.64 -10.31
C ILE A 119 9.23 2.95 -10.46
N MET A 120 9.91 4.07 -10.69
CA MET A 120 9.27 5.37 -10.90
C MET A 120 8.32 5.33 -12.10
N GLN A 121 8.71 4.69 -13.20
CA GLN A 121 7.88 4.53 -14.39
C GLN A 121 6.62 3.71 -14.11
N THR A 122 6.76 2.62 -13.36
CA THR A 122 5.62 1.75 -12.98
C THR A 122 4.62 2.48 -12.10
N LEU A 123 5.12 3.35 -11.22
CA LEU A 123 4.34 4.05 -10.21
C LEU A 123 4.01 5.51 -10.59
N ARG A 124 4.28 5.91 -11.86
CA ARG A 124 4.05 7.26 -12.35
C ARG A 124 2.62 7.73 -12.10
N GLY A 125 2.47 8.99 -11.79
CA GLY A 125 1.17 9.62 -11.52
C GLY A 125 0.49 9.22 -10.21
N ARG A 126 1.20 8.53 -9.30
CA ARG A 126 0.64 8.09 -8.00
C ARG A 126 1.05 8.96 -6.81
N GLY A 127 1.88 10.00 -7.03
CA GLY A 127 2.28 10.93 -6.00
C GLY A 127 3.23 10.35 -4.94
N ILE A 128 3.95 9.29 -5.26
CA ILE A 128 4.90 8.62 -4.36
C ILE A 128 6.17 9.44 -4.25
N LYS A 129 6.71 9.56 -3.04
CA LYS A 129 8.02 10.16 -2.79
C LYS A 129 9.13 9.13 -2.93
N TYR A 130 10.28 9.54 -3.43
CA TYR A 130 11.42 8.66 -3.61
C TYR A 130 12.63 9.19 -2.85
N TYR A 131 13.33 8.29 -2.18
CA TYR A 131 14.51 8.60 -1.39
C TYR A 131 15.65 7.64 -1.73
N GLN A 132 16.89 8.16 -1.71
CA GLN A 132 18.11 7.37 -1.80
C GLN A 132 18.70 7.21 -0.41
N MET A 133 18.96 5.97 -0.01
CA MET A 133 19.70 5.68 1.23
C MET A 133 21.18 5.99 1.04
N LEU A 134 21.78 6.64 2.03
CA LEU A 134 23.19 6.98 2.09
C LEU A 134 23.78 6.52 3.43
N LEU A 135 25.09 6.30 3.44
CA LEU A 135 25.81 6.11 4.69
C LEU A 135 26.12 7.49 5.29
N LYS A 136 25.74 7.69 6.54
CA LYS A 136 26.10 8.89 7.27
C LYS A 136 27.63 8.89 7.52
N PRO A 137 28.35 9.97 7.18
CA PRO A 137 29.79 10.03 7.40
C PRO A 137 30.17 9.75 8.86
N MET A 138 31.20 8.92 9.07
CA MET A 138 31.70 8.57 10.39
C MET A 138 30.69 7.92 11.36
N SER A 139 29.64 7.29 10.81
CA SER A 139 28.58 6.60 11.56
C SER A 139 28.22 5.27 10.93
N TYR A 140 27.63 4.37 11.70
CA TYR A 140 26.96 3.16 11.19
C TYR A 140 25.48 3.40 10.84
N GLU A 141 25.01 4.64 11.00
CA GLU A 141 23.64 5.03 10.70
C GLU A 141 23.47 5.33 9.22
N PHE A 142 22.24 5.16 8.76
CA PHE A 142 21.82 5.60 7.43
C PHE A 142 21.19 6.99 7.50
N GLU A 143 21.37 7.74 6.44
CA GLU A 143 20.58 8.92 6.12
C GLU A 143 19.95 8.71 4.75
N PHE A 144 18.99 9.55 4.39
CA PHE A 144 18.36 9.48 3.09
C PHE A 144 18.16 10.89 2.53
N THR A 145 18.26 10.99 1.23
CA THR A 145 18.03 12.22 0.49
C THR A 145 16.91 12.01 -0.52
N GLU A 146 16.09 13.01 -0.71
CA GLU A 146 15.00 12.94 -1.69
C GLU A 146 15.57 12.83 -3.10
N VAL A 147 14.99 11.93 -3.90
CA VAL A 147 15.30 11.72 -5.30
C VAL A 147 14.20 12.34 -6.12
N ASN A 148 14.57 13.19 -7.10
CA ASN A 148 13.60 13.78 -8.00
C ASN A 148 12.87 12.69 -8.80
N ASP A 149 11.54 12.68 -8.71
CA ASP A 149 10.71 11.78 -9.52
C ASP A 149 10.83 12.19 -10.99
N LEU A 150 11.29 11.25 -11.83
CA LEU A 150 11.44 11.47 -13.28
C LEU A 150 10.09 11.68 -13.97
N TYR A 151 9.01 11.26 -13.33
CA TYR A 151 7.63 11.27 -13.87
C TYR A 151 6.70 12.17 -13.05
N LYS A 152 7.24 13.12 -12.24
CA LYS A 152 6.46 14.01 -11.37
C LYS A 152 5.38 14.81 -12.09
N ASP A 153 5.64 15.16 -13.36
CA ASP A 153 4.72 15.95 -14.19
C ASP A 153 3.72 15.06 -14.95
N TYR A 154 3.72 13.74 -14.68
CA TYR A 154 2.79 12.83 -15.30
C TYR A 154 1.40 13.01 -14.70
N ASP A 155 0.42 13.29 -15.57
CA ASP A 155 -0.96 13.51 -15.18
C ASP A 155 -1.57 12.23 -14.56
N LYS A 156 -2.06 12.33 -13.32
CA LYS A 156 -2.75 11.23 -12.62
C LYS A 156 -3.99 10.75 -13.37
N TYR A 157 -4.63 11.64 -14.14
CA TYR A 157 -5.90 11.40 -14.81
C TYR A 157 -5.78 11.21 -16.32
N LYS A 158 -4.57 11.03 -16.83
CA LYS A 158 -4.31 11.04 -18.27
C LYS A 158 -4.95 9.89 -19.02
N GLU A 159 -5.03 8.72 -18.41
CA GLU A 159 -5.62 7.53 -19.02
C GLU A 159 -7.04 7.32 -18.48
N ILE A 160 -8.02 7.91 -19.14
CA ILE A 160 -9.44 7.78 -18.80
C ILE A 160 -10.03 6.60 -19.58
N VAL A 161 -10.81 5.76 -18.90
CA VAL A 161 -11.61 4.73 -19.57
C VAL A 161 -12.75 5.43 -20.35
N LYS A 162 -12.80 5.19 -21.66
CA LYS A 162 -13.73 5.90 -22.57
C LYS A 162 -15.21 5.66 -22.28
N ASP A 163 -15.54 4.50 -21.73
CA ASP A 163 -16.94 4.04 -21.56
C ASP A 163 -17.37 4.12 -20.08
N LEU A 164 -17.02 5.21 -19.40
CA LEU A 164 -17.45 5.44 -18.04
C LEU A 164 -18.97 5.67 -17.99
N ASP A 165 -19.70 4.76 -17.34
CA ASP A 165 -21.13 4.92 -17.11
C ASP A 165 -21.39 5.91 -15.97
N ARG A 166 -21.64 7.17 -16.33
CA ARG A 166 -21.91 8.25 -15.37
C ARG A 166 -23.26 8.11 -14.65
N SER A 167 -24.15 7.23 -15.09
CA SER A 167 -25.41 6.96 -14.40
C SER A 167 -25.22 6.27 -13.05
N LEU A 168 -24.02 5.70 -12.83
CA LEU A 168 -23.62 5.07 -11.58
C LEU A 168 -23.01 6.05 -10.56
N ILE A 169 -22.93 7.34 -10.91
CA ILE A 169 -22.44 8.41 -10.04
C ILE A 169 -23.63 9.14 -9.42
N ASP A 170 -23.76 9.09 -8.11
CA ASP A 170 -24.70 9.90 -7.36
C ASP A 170 -24.03 11.21 -6.92
N TYR A 171 -24.38 12.30 -7.60
CA TYR A 171 -23.84 13.64 -7.30
C TYR A 171 -24.49 14.31 -6.08
N ASN A 172 -25.34 13.62 -5.34
CA ASN A 172 -25.96 14.16 -4.15
C ASN A 172 -24.97 14.28 -3.01
N GLY A 173 -24.75 15.51 -2.54
CA GLY A 173 -23.82 15.78 -1.43
C GLY A 173 -24.37 15.44 -0.03
N TYR A 174 -25.63 15.02 0.11
CA TYR A 174 -26.29 14.65 1.38
C TYR A 174 -26.04 15.66 2.53
N GLY A 175 -26.10 16.96 2.21
CA GLY A 175 -25.85 18.05 3.16
C GLY A 175 -24.43 18.61 3.16
N TRP A 176 -23.48 17.93 2.54
CA TRP A 176 -22.13 18.45 2.31
C TRP A 176 -22.08 19.33 1.07
N LYS A 177 -21.45 20.49 1.18
CA LYS A 177 -21.21 21.38 0.03
C LYS A 177 -19.99 20.85 -0.74
N ILE A 178 -20.24 20.14 -1.80
CA ILE A 178 -19.21 19.53 -2.63
C ILE A 178 -19.46 19.87 -4.11
N ASP A 179 -18.40 20.18 -4.84
CA ASP A 179 -18.48 20.40 -6.28
C ASP A 179 -18.59 19.04 -6.99
N SER A 180 -19.48 18.97 -7.99
CA SER A 180 -19.70 17.73 -8.76
C SER A 180 -18.44 17.24 -9.47
N SER A 181 -17.50 18.11 -9.80
CA SER A 181 -16.23 17.75 -10.42
C SER A 181 -15.39 16.78 -9.59
N TYR A 182 -15.51 16.79 -8.26
CA TYR A 182 -14.82 15.83 -7.42
C TYR A 182 -15.27 14.39 -7.65
N PHE A 183 -16.56 14.17 -7.89
CA PHE A 183 -17.07 12.83 -8.23
C PHE A 183 -16.52 12.36 -9.58
N ASP A 184 -16.42 13.24 -10.57
CA ASP A 184 -15.83 12.92 -11.86
C ASP A 184 -14.34 12.59 -11.73
N LYS A 185 -13.58 13.37 -10.96
CA LYS A 185 -12.17 13.09 -10.66
C LYS A 185 -12.01 11.74 -9.95
N VAL A 186 -12.86 11.41 -8.97
CA VAL A 186 -12.83 10.10 -8.30
C VAL A 186 -13.11 8.97 -9.28
N ALA A 187 -14.04 9.16 -10.21
CA ALA A 187 -14.30 8.18 -11.27
C ALA A 187 -13.06 7.96 -12.14
N GLU A 188 -12.40 9.02 -12.55
CA GLU A 188 -11.16 8.97 -13.32
C GLU A 188 -10.03 8.26 -12.57
N ILE A 189 -9.83 8.57 -11.29
CA ILE A 189 -8.84 7.89 -10.45
C ILE A 189 -9.18 6.40 -10.34
N THR A 190 -10.45 6.07 -10.09
CA THR A 190 -10.91 4.68 -9.96
C THR A 190 -10.67 3.87 -11.23
N CYS A 191 -10.93 4.44 -12.40
CA CYS A 191 -10.68 3.80 -13.69
C CYS A 191 -9.19 3.44 -13.93
N ARG A 192 -8.27 4.03 -13.19
CA ARG A 192 -6.83 3.78 -13.27
C ARG A 192 -6.32 2.76 -12.25
N GLU A 193 -7.21 2.22 -11.43
CA GLU A 193 -6.86 1.16 -10.49
C GLU A 193 -6.35 -0.09 -11.22
N PRO A 194 -5.35 -0.76 -10.70
CA PRO A 194 -4.97 -2.07 -11.18
C PRO A 194 -6.18 -3.01 -11.17
N TYR A 195 -6.38 -3.73 -12.27
CA TYR A 195 -7.51 -4.67 -12.43
C TYR A 195 -8.90 -4.03 -12.46
N PHE A 196 -9.02 -2.73 -12.74
CA PHE A 196 -10.32 -2.11 -12.96
C PHE A 196 -11.04 -2.75 -14.15
N TYR A 197 -12.31 -3.12 -13.96
CA TYR A 197 -13.19 -3.57 -15.02
C TYR A 197 -14.33 -2.58 -15.25
N LYS A 198 -15.14 -2.30 -14.24
CA LYS A 198 -16.22 -1.31 -14.30
C LYS A 198 -16.53 -0.71 -12.93
N ILE A 199 -17.01 0.53 -12.93
CA ILE A 199 -17.59 1.17 -11.75
C ILE A 199 -18.88 0.45 -11.36
N ASN A 200 -19.10 0.32 -10.05
CA ASN A 200 -20.37 -0.10 -9.49
C ASN A 200 -21.18 1.09 -8.97
N SER A 201 -20.55 1.97 -8.17
CA SER A 201 -21.18 3.19 -7.67
C SER A 201 -20.14 4.18 -7.18
N ILE A 202 -20.45 5.48 -7.31
CA ILE A 202 -19.71 6.57 -6.69
C ILE A 202 -20.73 7.47 -6.00
N HIS A 203 -20.52 7.77 -4.73
CA HIS A 203 -21.43 8.60 -3.92
C HIS A 203 -20.72 9.09 -2.64
N ILE A 204 -21.34 10.01 -1.90
CA ILE A 204 -20.87 10.37 -0.56
C ILE A 204 -21.07 9.20 0.41
N SER A 205 -20.04 8.83 1.13
CA SER A 205 -20.13 7.90 2.25
C SER A 205 -20.55 8.66 3.51
N ASN A 206 -21.83 8.62 3.86
CA ASN A 206 -22.33 9.31 5.05
C ASN A 206 -21.64 8.85 6.34
N GLU A 207 -21.43 7.54 6.48
CA GLU A 207 -20.76 6.96 7.65
C GLU A 207 -19.35 7.52 7.82
N LYS A 208 -18.51 7.43 6.78
CA LYS A 208 -17.13 7.91 6.81
C LYS A 208 -17.03 9.43 6.90
N SER A 209 -17.96 10.14 6.28
CA SER A 209 -18.00 11.61 6.35
C SER A 209 -18.32 12.11 7.75
N ILE A 210 -19.24 11.46 8.46
CA ILE A 210 -19.55 11.79 9.86
C ILE A 210 -18.36 11.43 10.77
N GLU A 211 -17.76 10.24 10.58
CA GLU A 211 -16.61 9.77 11.36
C GLU A 211 -15.43 10.76 11.27
N ARG A 212 -15.13 11.25 10.07
CA ARG A 212 -13.99 12.15 9.82
C ARG A 212 -14.33 13.63 9.90
N ASN A 213 -15.61 13.97 10.05
CA ASN A 213 -16.14 15.34 10.03
C ASN A 213 -15.75 16.13 8.76
N GLU A 214 -15.68 15.43 7.63
CA GLU A 214 -15.37 15.96 6.30
C GLU A 214 -16.08 15.13 5.22
N PRO A 215 -16.35 15.69 4.02
CA PRO A 215 -16.96 14.93 2.95
C PRO A 215 -16.02 13.84 2.41
N ILE A 216 -16.47 12.58 2.47
CA ILE A 216 -15.74 11.43 1.95
C ILE A 216 -16.52 10.84 0.79
N ILE A 217 -15.88 10.75 -0.38
CA ILE A 217 -16.46 10.13 -1.57
C ILE A 217 -16.10 8.65 -1.58
N PHE A 218 -17.12 7.81 -1.62
CA PHE A 218 -16.98 6.37 -1.83
C PHE A 218 -16.92 6.07 -3.33
N SER A 219 -16.07 5.15 -3.72
CA SER A 219 -16.03 4.55 -5.05
C SER A 219 -15.96 3.04 -4.94
N GLY A 220 -16.91 2.36 -5.56
CA GLY A 220 -16.93 0.91 -5.68
C GLY A 220 -16.74 0.47 -7.12
N PHE A 221 -15.92 -0.56 -7.37
CA PHE A 221 -15.70 -1.11 -8.70
C PHE A 221 -15.47 -2.63 -8.67
N TYR A 222 -15.61 -3.26 -9.83
CA TYR A 222 -15.36 -4.69 -10.04
C TYR A 222 -14.07 -4.90 -10.83
N LYS A 223 -13.41 -6.06 -10.62
CA LYS A 223 -12.16 -6.43 -11.31
C LYS A 223 -12.39 -7.22 -12.59
N ALA A 224 -13.51 -7.91 -12.71
CA ALA A 224 -13.85 -8.74 -13.86
C ALA A 224 -15.36 -8.77 -14.09
N GLU A 225 -15.77 -9.20 -15.27
CA GLU A 225 -17.18 -9.23 -15.69
C GLU A 225 -18.08 -10.06 -14.76
N ASN A 226 -17.56 -11.17 -14.26
CA ASN A 226 -18.28 -12.09 -13.37
C ASN A 226 -17.82 -12.00 -11.90
N ASP A 227 -17.14 -10.92 -11.54
CA ASP A 227 -16.72 -10.70 -10.17
C ASP A 227 -17.87 -10.09 -9.36
N TRP A 228 -18.24 -10.77 -8.27
CA TRP A 228 -19.28 -10.32 -7.34
C TRP A 228 -18.68 -9.56 -6.15
N VAL A 229 -17.36 -9.53 -6.05
CA VAL A 229 -16.64 -8.84 -4.97
C VAL A 229 -16.34 -7.42 -5.41
N GLN A 230 -17.02 -6.47 -4.78
CA GLN A 230 -16.77 -5.05 -4.98
C GLN A 230 -15.49 -4.63 -4.26
N ILE A 231 -14.60 -3.99 -5.00
CA ILE A 231 -13.46 -3.24 -4.42
C ILE A 231 -13.96 -1.87 -4.01
N LYS A 232 -13.61 -1.44 -2.81
CA LYS A 232 -14.07 -0.17 -2.23
C LYS A 232 -12.90 0.80 -2.07
N ARG A 233 -13.15 2.07 -2.32
CA ARG A 233 -12.21 3.17 -2.11
C ARG A 233 -12.94 4.33 -1.44
N TYR A 234 -12.24 5.06 -0.59
CA TYR A 234 -12.74 6.25 0.08
C TYR A 234 -11.76 7.40 -0.17
N PHE A 235 -12.28 8.54 -0.55
CA PHE A 235 -11.47 9.71 -0.93
C PHE A 235 -11.91 10.93 -0.13
N SER A 236 -10.99 11.57 0.60
CA SER A 236 -11.17 12.94 1.04
C SER A 236 -10.94 13.93 -0.12
N LEU A 237 -11.39 15.16 0.02
CA LEU A 237 -11.21 16.17 -1.04
C LEU A 237 -9.72 16.46 -1.28
N ASP A 238 -8.93 16.54 -0.22
CA ASP A 238 -7.48 16.81 -0.29
C ASP A 238 -6.71 15.71 -1.04
N GLU A 239 -7.23 14.49 -1.07
CA GLU A 239 -6.62 13.37 -1.80
C GLU A 239 -6.90 13.41 -3.31
N ILE A 240 -7.92 14.17 -3.72
CA ILE A 240 -8.38 14.26 -5.09
C ILE A 240 -7.68 15.43 -5.82
N ASP A 241 -7.36 16.51 -5.13
CA ASP A 241 -6.65 17.66 -5.64
C ASP A 241 -5.15 17.37 -5.76
#